data_5f7a60589e4adecac83f706317c2754f
#
_entry.id   5f7a60589e4adecac83f706317c2754f
#
_cell.length_a   1.000
_cell.length_b   1.000
_cell.length_c   1.000
_cell.angle_alpha   90.00
_cell.angle_beta   90.00
_cell.angle_gamma   90.00
#
_symmetry.space_group_name_H-M   'P 1'
#
loop_
_entity.id
_entity.type
_entity.pdbx_description
1 polymer ?
#
loop_
_entity_poly.entity_id
_entity_poly.type
_entity_poly.pdbx_seq_one_letter_code
_entity_poly.pdbx_strand_id
1 'polypeptide(L)'
;FYTEPVDCVIWIKNNLIEANDYNPNVMAPSEKRLLTHSLLVDGFTQPVVTLAQKGKYTVIDGFHRQMLGKSTTKLEKKLKGYLPVTCIKHDNNFKAYSIASTIRHNRARGKHQIDALSDIVRDLSRMGWDDLRIGSELGMDTDEVLRLKQISGLTELFEEENFSPAWTIK
;
A
#
# COMPACT_ATOMS: atom_id res chain seq x y z
N PHE A 1 -24.74 -4.89 11.62
CA PHE A 1 -23.32 -5.21 11.89
C PHE A 1 -22.48 -3.93 12.04
N TYR A 2 -22.67 -3.18 13.11
CA TYR A 2 -21.99 -1.88 13.34
C TYR A 2 -20.47 -1.98 13.61
N THR A 3 -19.90 -3.17 13.59
CA THR A 3 -18.48 -3.40 13.86
C THR A 3 -17.63 -3.52 12.61
N GLU A 4 -18.25 -3.77 11.46
CA GLU A 4 -17.52 -3.98 10.21
C GLU A 4 -17.27 -2.66 9.50
N PRO A 5 -16.04 -2.42 9.01
CA PRO A 5 -15.70 -1.18 8.30
C PRO A 5 -16.61 -0.86 7.11
N VAL A 6 -17.10 -1.88 6.40
CA VAL A 6 -17.97 -1.72 5.22
C VAL A 6 -19.34 -1.16 5.58
N ASP A 7 -19.80 -1.31 6.81
CA ASP A 7 -21.09 -0.77 7.26
C ASP A 7 -21.04 0.76 7.49
N CYS A 8 -19.81 1.31 7.58
CA CYS A 8 -19.58 2.72 7.88
C CYS A 8 -18.79 3.38 6.74
N VAL A 9 -19.43 3.53 5.57
CA VAL A 9 -18.84 4.30 4.46
C VAL A 9 -19.17 5.78 4.64
N ILE A 10 -18.13 6.61 4.69
CA ILE A 10 -18.24 8.06 4.81
C ILE A 10 -17.60 8.76 3.61
N TRP A 11 -18.11 9.95 3.27
CA TRP A 11 -17.54 10.76 2.20
C TRP A 11 -16.59 11.80 2.76
N ILE A 12 -15.31 11.69 2.38
CA ILE A 12 -14.23 12.54 2.89
C ILE A 12 -13.67 13.40 1.76
N LYS A 13 -13.34 14.66 2.06
CA LYS A 13 -12.68 15.56 1.11
C LYS A 13 -11.32 14.98 0.66
N ASN A 14 -11.04 15.04 -0.63
CA ASN A 14 -9.80 14.52 -1.24
C ASN A 14 -8.51 15.03 -0.60
N ASN A 15 -8.51 16.27 -0.11
CA ASN A 15 -7.33 16.87 0.53
C ASN A 15 -7.02 16.31 1.92
N LEU A 16 -7.96 15.61 2.55
CA LEU A 16 -7.76 14.91 3.83
C LEU A 16 -7.32 13.46 3.65
N ILE A 17 -7.34 12.94 2.43
CA ILE A 17 -6.96 11.56 2.11
C ILE A 17 -5.55 11.56 1.55
N GLU A 18 -4.63 10.91 2.27
CA GLU A 18 -3.22 10.83 1.93
C GLU A 18 -2.90 9.43 1.39
N ALA A 19 -2.17 9.39 0.26
CA ALA A 19 -1.60 8.15 -0.24
C ALA A 19 -0.52 7.65 0.71
N ASN A 20 -0.34 6.34 0.81
CA ASN A 20 0.84 5.79 1.46
C ASN A 20 2.04 5.80 0.49
N ASP A 21 3.25 5.89 1.05
CA ASP A 21 4.53 5.92 0.35
C ASP A 21 5.14 4.51 0.11
N TYR A 22 4.47 3.47 0.60
CA TYR A 22 4.93 2.08 0.57
C TYR A 22 4.01 1.14 -0.25
N ASN A 23 3.20 1.69 -1.17
CA ASN A 23 2.36 0.87 -2.04
C ASN A 23 3.19 0.30 -3.21
N PRO A 24 3.45 -1.01 -3.26
CA PRO A 24 4.29 -1.62 -4.29
C PRO A 24 3.59 -1.77 -5.64
N ASN A 25 2.30 -1.45 -5.74
CA ASN A 25 1.51 -1.71 -6.94
C ASN A 25 1.63 -0.58 -7.97
N VAL A 26 2.13 -0.92 -9.14
CA VAL A 26 2.14 -0.04 -10.32
C VAL A 26 1.04 -0.49 -11.27
N MET A 27 0.28 0.48 -11.79
CA MET A 27 -0.82 0.23 -12.73
C MET A 27 -0.38 0.53 -14.16
N ALA A 28 -0.59 -0.42 -15.08
CA ALA A 28 -0.35 -0.20 -16.50
C ALA A 28 -1.32 0.83 -17.10
N PRO A 29 -0.92 1.56 -18.16
CA PRO A 29 -1.78 2.58 -18.78
C PRO A 29 -3.14 2.05 -19.27
N SER A 30 -3.20 0.81 -19.74
CA SER A 30 -4.45 0.12 -20.14
C SER A 30 -5.38 -0.11 -18.95
N GLU A 31 -4.84 -0.60 -17.85
CA GLU A 31 -5.56 -0.84 -16.59
C GLU A 31 -6.09 0.47 -16.00
N LYS A 32 -5.27 1.53 -16.06
CA LYS A 32 -5.68 2.88 -15.65
C LYS A 32 -6.89 3.38 -16.43
N ARG A 33 -6.90 3.18 -17.75
CA ARG A 33 -8.05 3.56 -18.59
C ARG A 33 -9.29 2.76 -18.25
N LEU A 34 -9.14 1.45 -18.09
CA LEU A 34 -10.25 0.55 -17.74
C LEU A 34 -10.86 0.90 -16.38
N LEU A 35 -10.02 1.10 -15.36
CA LEU A 35 -10.50 1.49 -14.03
C LEU A 35 -11.17 2.87 -14.05
N THR A 36 -10.61 3.84 -14.80
CA THR A 36 -11.24 5.15 -14.96
C THR A 36 -12.62 5.02 -15.60
N HIS A 37 -12.75 4.20 -16.64
CA HIS A 37 -14.03 3.94 -17.31
C HIS A 37 -15.06 3.32 -16.34
N SER A 38 -14.67 2.27 -15.61
CA SER A 38 -15.52 1.64 -14.62
C SER A 38 -16.01 2.63 -13.55
N LEU A 39 -15.11 3.47 -13.01
CA LEU A 39 -15.49 4.49 -12.03
C LEU A 39 -16.42 5.57 -12.59
N LEU A 40 -16.36 5.84 -13.87
CA LEU A 40 -17.28 6.79 -14.53
C LEU A 40 -18.66 6.18 -14.76
N VAL A 41 -18.72 4.92 -15.19
CA VAL A 41 -19.94 4.19 -15.55
C VAL A 41 -20.63 3.65 -14.29
N ASP A 42 -19.94 2.79 -13.56
CA ASP A 42 -20.48 2.05 -12.42
C ASP A 42 -20.41 2.81 -11.10
N GLY A 43 -19.50 3.81 -11.02
CA GLY A 43 -19.20 4.53 -9.80
C GLY A 43 -18.24 3.78 -8.87
N PHE A 44 -18.16 4.26 -7.61
CA PHE A 44 -17.37 3.60 -6.57
C PHE A 44 -18.18 2.45 -5.96
N THR A 45 -18.03 1.26 -6.47
CA THR A 45 -18.65 0.03 -5.94
C THR A 45 -17.98 -0.48 -4.68
N GLN A 46 -16.74 -0.04 -4.42
CA GLN A 46 -15.96 -0.35 -3.22
C GLN A 46 -15.34 0.94 -2.66
N PRO A 47 -15.47 1.22 -1.38
CA PRO A 47 -14.85 2.38 -0.75
C PRO A 47 -13.31 2.24 -0.73
N VAL A 48 -12.62 3.35 -0.56
CA VAL A 48 -11.18 3.37 -0.25
C VAL A 48 -11.04 2.99 1.22
N VAL A 49 -10.20 2.01 1.52
CA VAL A 49 -9.92 1.58 2.90
C VAL A 49 -8.83 2.48 3.48
N THR A 50 -9.08 3.04 4.64
CA THR A 50 -8.18 4.02 5.27
C THR A 50 -7.96 3.74 6.75
N LEU A 51 -6.85 4.29 7.27
CA LEU A 51 -6.62 4.49 8.70
C LEU A 51 -6.78 5.99 9.02
N ALA A 52 -7.62 6.29 10.00
CA ALA A 52 -7.81 7.67 10.45
C ALA A 52 -6.82 8.03 11.56
N GLN A 53 -6.10 9.16 11.40
CA GLN A 53 -5.22 9.71 12.42
C GLN A 53 -5.23 11.25 12.36
N LYS A 54 -5.54 11.89 13.48
CA LYS A 54 -5.48 13.35 13.64
C LYS A 54 -6.22 14.13 12.54
N GLY A 55 -7.37 13.63 12.11
CA GLY A 55 -8.19 14.26 11.06
C GLY A 55 -7.74 14.02 9.62
N LYS A 56 -6.72 13.20 9.41
CA LYS A 56 -6.27 12.71 8.11
C LYS A 56 -6.57 11.23 7.93
N TYR A 57 -6.63 10.78 6.69
CA TYR A 57 -7.00 9.43 6.31
C TYR A 57 -5.92 8.84 5.41
N THR A 58 -5.10 7.95 5.95
CA THR A 58 -4.04 7.27 5.17
C THR A 58 -4.62 6.07 4.43
N VAL A 59 -4.40 6.01 3.13
CA VAL A 59 -4.90 4.92 2.28
C VAL A 59 -4.19 3.61 2.63
N ILE A 60 -4.97 2.57 2.87
CA ILE A 60 -4.53 1.19 3.08
C ILE A 60 -4.79 0.35 1.83
N ASP A 61 -5.99 0.46 1.27
CA ASP A 61 -6.38 -0.18 0.02
C ASP A 61 -7.22 0.75 -0.84
N GLY A 62 -7.15 0.55 -2.15
CA GLY A 62 -7.83 1.41 -3.12
C GLY A 62 -7.01 2.62 -3.56
N PHE A 63 -5.68 2.57 -3.45
CA PHE A 63 -4.76 3.61 -3.88
C PHE A 63 -5.07 4.12 -5.29
N HIS A 64 -5.23 3.24 -6.27
CA HIS A 64 -5.52 3.65 -7.64
C HIS A 64 -6.90 4.32 -7.79
N ARG A 65 -7.90 3.85 -7.03
CA ARG A 65 -9.22 4.50 -6.98
C ARG A 65 -9.14 5.90 -6.39
N GLN A 66 -8.38 6.05 -5.31
CA GLN A 66 -8.12 7.36 -4.67
C GLN A 66 -7.37 8.29 -5.64
N MET A 67 -6.29 7.82 -6.25
CA MET A 67 -5.50 8.59 -7.21
C MET A 67 -6.36 9.07 -8.38
N LEU A 68 -7.14 8.20 -9.01
CA LEU A 68 -8.00 8.54 -10.14
C LEU A 68 -9.14 9.49 -9.74
N GLY A 69 -9.76 9.25 -8.60
CA GLY A 69 -10.83 10.12 -8.07
C GLY A 69 -10.34 11.54 -7.77
N LYS A 70 -9.06 11.69 -7.42
CA LYS A 70 -8.41 12.98 -7.15
C LYS A 70 -7.86 13.67 -8.40
N SER A 71 -7.31 12.92 -9.37
CA SER A 71 -6.58 13.47 -10.50
C SER A 71 -7.38 13.55 -11.81
N THR A 72 -8.49 12.84 -11.92
CA THR A 72 -9.30 12.81 -13.14
C THR A 72 -10.41 13.85 -13.06
N THR A 73 -10.30 14.91 -13.88
CA THR A 73 -11.24 16.05 -13.86
C THR A 73 -12.73 15.64 -13.95
N LYS A 74 -13.06 14.62 -14.76
CA LYS A 74 -14.44 14.13 -14.88
C LYS A 74 -14.92 13.48 -13.57
N LEU A 75 -14.06 12.69 -12.91
CA LEU A 75 -14.38 12.05 -11.64
C LEU A 75 -14.45 13.09 -10.50
N GLU A 76 -13.52 14.03 -10.46
CA GLU A 76 -13.50 15.10 -9.46
C GLU A 76 -14.80 15.92 -9.50
N LYS A 77 -15.26 16.31 -10.71
CA LYS A 77 -16.54 17.01 -10.89
C LYS A 77 -17.75 16.15 -10.46
N LYS A 78 -17.76 14.86 -10.86
CA LYS A 78 -18.83 13.91 -10.48
C LYS A 78 -18.91 13.74 -8.97
N LEU A 79 -17.78 13.64 -8.30
CA LEU A 79 -17.64 13.37 -6.87
C LEU A 79 -17.61 14.65 -6.01
N LYS A 80 -17.62 15.83 -6.62
CA LYS A 80 -17.58 17.15 -5.95
C LYS A 80 -16.39 17.29 -4.98
N GLY A 81 -15.24 16.66 -5.30
CA GLY A 81 -14.04 16.69 -4.47
C GLY A 81 -14.07 15.77 -3.25
N TYR A 82 -15.01 14.82 -3.16
CA TYR A 82 -15.11 13.83 -2.08
C TYR A 82 -14.82 12.42 -2.61
N LEU A 83 -14.38 11.53 -1.70
CA LEU A 83 -14.26 10.09 -1.98
C LEU A 83 -14.95 9.27 -0.89
N PRO A 84 -15.58 8.13 -1.26
CA PRO A 84 -16.13 7.22 -0.28
C PRO A 84 -14.98 6.45 0.38
N VAL A 85 -14.89 6.53 1.70
CA VAL A 85 -13.90 5.82 2.49
C VAL A 85 -14.55 5.00 3.59
N THR A 86 -13.87 3.94 3.98
CA THR A 86 -14.13 3.21 5.21
C THR A 86 -12.88 3.18 6.06
N CYS A 87 -13.04 3.20 7.39
CA CYS A 87 -11.91 3.24 8.31
C CYS A 87 -11.77 1.91 9.02
N ILE A 88 -10.56 1.33 8.97
CA ILE A 88 -10.21 0.20 9.83
C ILE A 88 -9.74 0.71 11.19
N LYS A 89 -10.07 -0.04 12.25
CA LYS A 89 -9.60 0.25 13.60
C LYS A 89 -8.16 -0.25 13.77
N HIS A 90 -7.37 0.48 14.54
CA HIS A 90 -6.02 0.05 14.90
C HIS A 90 -5.73 0.44 16.36
N ASP A 91 -4.90 -0.37 16.98
CA ASP A 91 -4.29 -0.08 18.28
C ASP A 91 -2.83 0.33 18.03
N ASN A 92 -2.19 1.02 18.92
CA ASN A 92 -0.78 1.44 19.01
C ASN A 92 0.14 1.16 17.79
N ASN A 93 1.16 1.98 17.53
CA ASN A 93 2.10 1.92 16.41
C ASN A 93 1.48 2.03 15.00
N PHE A 94 0.90 3.18 14.73
CA PHE A 94 0.20 3.53 13.48
C PHE A 94 0.99 3.18 12.20
N LYS A 95 2.30 3.49 12.13
CA LYS A 95 3.07 3.32 10.88
C LYS A 95 3.28 1.85 10.52
N ALA A 96 3.76 1.04 11.45
CA ALA A 96 3.97 -0.39 11.21
C ALA A 96 2.67 -1.12 10.89
N TYR A 97 1.59 -0.79 11.62
CA TYR A 97 0.27 -1.37 11.38
C TYR A 97 -0.29 -1.00 10.01
N SER A 98 -0.12 0.26 9.60
CA SER A 98 -0.55 0.77 8.30
C SER A 98 0.16 0.03 7.15
N ILE A 99 1.49 -0.17 7.25
CA ILE A 99 2.29 -0.93 6.29
C ILE A 99 1.79 -2.38 6.21
N ALA A 100 1.71 -3.07 7.34
CA ALA A 100 1.28 -4.47 7.38
C ALA A 100 -0.12 -4.66 6.82
N SER A 101 -1.06 -3.77 7.16
CA SER A 101 -2.42 -3.81 6.64
C SER A 101 -2.46 -3.61 5.13
N THR A 102 -1.70 -2.65 4.59
CA THR A 102 -1.59 -2.45 3.13
C THR A 102 -1.10 -3.71 2.43
N ILE A 103 -0.07 -4.36 2.98
CA ILE A 103 0.48 -5.58 2.38
C ILE A 103 -0.50 -6.74 2.46
N ARG A 104 -1.20 -6.95 3.58
CA ARG A 104 -2.25 -7.99 3.68
C ARG A 104 -3.31 -7.81 2.59
N HIS A 105 -3.82 -6.59 2.42
CA HIS A 105 -4.83 -6.31 1.40
C HIS A 105 -4.32 -6.52 -0.02
N ASN A 106 -3.07 -6.14 -0.30
CA ASN A 106 -2.45 -6.30 -1.60
C ASN A 106 -2.10 -7.75 -1.88
N ARG A 107 -1.47 -8.46 -0.92
CA ARG A 107 -1.01 -9.84 -1.08
C ARG A 107 -2.18 -10.81 -1.32
N ALA A 108 -3.33 -10.56 -0.73
CA ALA A 108 -4.54 -11.35 -0.98
C ALA A 108 -5.03 -11.27 -2.43
N ARG A 109 -4.54 -10.34 -3.25
CA ARG A 109 -5.01 -10.07 -4.62
C ARG A 109 -4.07 -10.48 -5.74
N GLY A 110 -2.87 -11.02 -5.47
CA GLY A 110 -2.00 -11.53 -6.53
C GLY A 110 -0.51 -11.21 -6.43
N LYS A 111 0.18 -11.19 -7.57
CA LYS A 111 1.65 -11.14 -7.68
C LYS A 111 2.24 -9.83 -7.13
N HIS A 112 3.31 -9.96 -6.35
CA HIS A 112 4.05 -8.85 -5.77
C HIS A 112 5.45 -8.73 -6.37
N GLN A 113 5.99 -7.51 -6.37
CA GLN A 113 7.42 -7.29 -6.65
C GLN A 113 8.22 -7.70 -5.41
N ILE A 114 9.15 -8.63 -5.57
CA ILE A 114 9.96 -9.21 -4.49
C ILE A 114 10.79 -8.13 -3.81
N ASP A 115 11.40 -7.23 -4.57
CA ASP A 115 12.25 -6.16 -4.05
C ASP A 115 11.48 -5.23 -3.09
N ALA A 116 10.31 -4.74 -3.53
CA ALA A 116 9.47 -3.90 -2.68
C ALA A 116 9.00 -4.61 -1.40
N LEU A 117 8.78 -5.93 -1.47
CA LEU A 117 8.37 -6.72 -0.32
C LEU A 117 9.53 -6.94 0.66
N SER A 118 10.77 -7.12 0.15
CA SER A 118 11.96 -7.25 0.99
C SER A 118 12.26 -5.97 1.77
N ASP A 119 12.10 -4.80 1.15
CA ASP A 119 12.24 -3.51 1.82
C ASP A 119 11.22 -3.32 2.94
N ILE A 120 9.97 -3.71 2.70
CA ILE A 120 8.91 -3.63 3.71
C ILE A 120 9.19 -4.55 4.89
N VAL A 121 9.62 -5.79 4.66
CA VAL A 121 9.99 -6.74 5.73
C VAL A 121 11.14 -6.16 6.56
N ARG A 122 12.15 -5.57 5.92
CA ARG A 122 13.25 -4.89 6.59
C ARG A 122 12.75 -3.74 7.46
N ASP A 123 11.90 -2.89 6.93
CA ASP A 123 11.38 -1.71 7.65
C ASP A 123 10.52 -2.11 8.87
N LEU A 124 9.69 -3.14 8.75
CA LEU A 124 8.94 -3.68 9.88
C LEU A 124 9.86 -4.25 10.96
N SER A 125 10.95 -4.94 10.56
CA SER A 125 11.97 -5.43 11.48
C SER A 125 12.68 -4.28 12.22
N ARG A 126 13.04 -3.20 11.50
CA ARG A 126 13.61 -1.97 12.10
C ARG A 126 12.64 -1.26 13.04
N MET A 127 11.34 -1.41 12.84
CA MET A 127 10.28 -0.93 13.74
C MET A 127 10.06 -1.84 14.95
N GLY A 128 10.89 -2.89 15.13
CA GLY A 128 10.86 -3.76 16.29
C GLY A 128 9.92 -4.97 16.18
N TRP A 129 9.46 -5.32 14.99
CA TRP A 129 8.69 -6.54 14.79
C TRP A 129 9.61 -7.74 14.61
N ASP A 130 9.32 -8.82 15.32
CA ASP A 130 10.01 -10.10 15.13
C ASP A 130 9.49 -10.86 13.89
N ASP A 131 10.21 -11.89 13.47
CA ASP A 131 9.91 -12.65 12.26
C ASP A 131 8.60 -13.41 12.34
N LEU A 132 8.23 -13.89 13.52
CA LEU A 132 6.94 -14.56 13.75
C LEU A 132 5.79 -13.59 13.55
N ARG A 133 5.89 -12.40 14.11
CA ARG A 133 4.89 -11.34 13.95
C ARG A 133 4.79 -10.88 12.50
N ILE A 134 5.92 -10.63 11.85
CA ILE A 134 5.96 -10.24 10.42
C ILE A 134 5.29 -11.33 9.58
N GLY A 135 5.66 -12.59 9.78
CA GLY A 135 5.08 -13.73 9.07
C GLY A 135 3.57 -13.82 9.28
N SER A 136 3.12 -13.78 10.53
CA SER A 136 1.69 -13.82 10.89
C SER A 136 0.89 -12.66 10.26
N GLU A 137 1.42 -11.44 10.33
CA GLU A 137 0.74 -10.24 9.84
C GLU A 137 0.71 -10.13 8.31
N LEU A 138 1.74 -10.63 7.64
CA LEU A 138 1.84 -10.56 6.17
C LEU A 138 1.41 -11.85 5.46
N GLY A 139 1.03 -12.89 6.20
CA GLY A 139 0.68 -14.19 5.64
C GLY A 139 1.87 -14.92 5.01
N MET A 140 3.05 -14.86 5.63
CA MET A 140 4.30 -15.49 5.23
C MET A 140 4.72 -16.53 6.25
N ASP A 141 5.45 -17.56 5.81
CA ASP A 141 6.19 -18.37 6.76
C ASP A 141 7.50 -17.69 7.19
N THR A 142 8.11 -18.17 8.27
CA THR A 142 9.34 -17.60 8.82
C THR A 142 10.53 -17.72 7.87
N ASP A 143 10.56 -18.74 7.03
CA ASP A 143 11.62 -18.94 6.04
C ASP A 143 11.49 -17.92 4.90
N GLU A 144 10.27 -17.58 4.49
CA GLU A 144 10.02 -16.52 3.51
C GLU A 144 10.43 -15.15 4.06
N VAL A 145 10.09 -14.85 5.32
CA VAL A 145 10.53 -13.61 5.99
C VAL A 145 12.06 -13.52 6.04
N LEU A 146 12.73 -14.62 6.40
CA LEU A 146 14.19 -14.66 6.46
C LEU A 146 14.84 -14.44 5.09
N ARG A 147 14.32 -15.06 4.03
CA ARG A 147 14.81 -14.86 2.66
C ARG A 147 14.67 -13.42 2.19
N LEU A 148 13.52 -12.79 2.48
CA LEU A 148 13.29 -11.38 2.15
C LEU A 148 14.24 -10.44 2.89
N LYS A 149 14.55 -10.72 4.16
CA LYS A 149 15.58 -9.99 4.92
C LYS A 149 16.97 -10.15 4.31
N GLN A 150 17.31 -11.35 3.85
CA GLN A 150 18.60 -11.60 3.18
C GLN A 150 18.72 -10.82 1.88
N ILE A 151 17.65 -10.75 1.07
CA ILE A 151 17.65 -9.99 -0.19
C ILE A 151 17.91 -8.50 0.10
N SER A 152 17.19 -7.88 1.05
CA SER A 152 17.39 -6.48 1.40
C SER A 152 18.75 -6.23 2.05
N GLY A 153 19.25 -7.15 2.89
CA GLY A 153 20.57 -7.04 3.50
C GLY A 153 21.72 -7.13 2.48
N LEU A 154 21.60 -7.98 1.47
CA LEU A 154 22.55 -8.04 0.38
C LEU A 154 22.56 -6.75 -0.44
N THR A 155 21.39 -6.20 -0.76
CA THR A 155 21.29 -4.94 -1.50
C THR A 155 22.00 -3.79 -0.75
N GLU A 156 21.82 -3.66 0.57
CA GLU A 156 22.50 -2.65 1.39
C GLU A 156 24.03 -2.81 1.39
N LEU A 157 24.52 -4.05 1.48
CA LEU A 157 25.97 -4.33 1.42
C LEU A 157 26.60 -3.92 0.09
N PHE A 158 25.83 -4.03 -1.01
CA PHE A 158 26.32 -3.66 -2.34
C PHE A 158 26.12 -2.17 -2.67
N GLU A 159 25.18 -1.47 -2.03
CA GLU A 159 25.00 -0.01 -2.20
C GLU A 159 26.13 0.79 -1.51
N GLU A 160 26.73 0.27 -0.43
CA GLU A 160 27.83 0.91 0.26
C GLU A 160 29.22 0.67 -0.38
N GLU A 161 29.35 -0.31 -1.30
CA GLU A 161 30.59 -0.57 -1.99
C GLU A 161 30.64 0.12 -3.37
N ASN A 162 31.54 1.09 -3.54
CA ASN A 162 31.94 1.60 -4.85
C ASN A 162 32.63 0.49 -5.64
N PHE A 163 31.90 -0.30 -6.42
CA PHE A 163 32.49 -1.25 -7.35
C PHE A 163 33.30 -0.50 -8.41
N SER A 164 34.61 -0.65 -8.36
CA SER A 164 35.45 -0.27 -9.50
C SER A 164 35.06 -1.15 -10.71
N PRO A 165 34.95 -0.59 -11.93
CA PRO A 165 34.65 -1.40 -13.11
C PRO A 165 35.79 -2.39 -13.33
N ALA A 166 35.64 -3.62 -12.85
CA ALA A 166 36.53 -4.71 -13.13
C ALA A 166 36.28 -5.17 -14.57
N TRP A 167 37.37 -5.20 -15.35
CA TRP A 167 37.50 -5.78 -16.68
C TRP A 167 37.14 -4.89 -17.89
N THR A 168 38.01 -3.97 -18.22
CA THR A 168 38.27 -3.67 -19.64
C THR A 168 39.23 -4.70 -20.18
N ILE A 169 38.77 -5.64 -21.00
CA ILE A 169 39.63 -6.49 -21.83
C ILE A 169 40.28 -5.56 -22.85
N LYS A 170 41.60 -5.46 -22.85
CA LYS A 170 42.41 -4.87 -23.92
C LYS A 170 42.47 -5.79 -25.11
#